data_29f43b521e15f6f73d939239a384a96c
#
_entry.id   29f43b521e15f6f73d939239a384a96c
#
_cell.length_a   1.000
_cell.length_b   1.000
_cell.length_c   1.000
_cell.angle_alpha   90.00
_cell.angle_beta   90.00
_cell.angle_gamma   90.00
#
_symmetry.space_group_name_H-M   'P 1'
#
loop_
_entity.id
_entity.type
_entity.pdbx_description
1 polymer ?
#
loop_
_entity_poly.entity_id
_entity_poly.type
_entity_poly.pdbx_seq_one_letter_code
_entity_poly.pdbx_strand_id
1 'polypeptide(L)'
;MTHSDERVASEMGRALMAIYRAGLQVRVWPDALHGRAGARIVTGPTARRRRAGSPRSATGSGDSPLAAIYAAVQRLNERTGAVVVRLE
;
A
#
# COMPACT_ATOMS: atom_id res chain seq x y z
N MET A 1 -24.00 -7.16 6.32
CA MET A 1 -22.54 -7.27 6.27
C MET A 1 -22.11 -8.60 6.86
N THR A 2 -21.18 -9.25 6.24
CA THR A 2 -20.72 -10.56 6.68
C THR A 2 -19.46 -10.43 7.52
N HIS A 3 -19.11 -11.51 8.23
CA HIS A 3 -17.86 -11.53 9.00
C HIS A 3 -16.64 -11.32 8.09
N SER A 4 -16.72 -11.77 6.85
CA SER A 4 -15.63 -11.56 5.89
C SER A 4 -15.40 -10.08 5.63
N ASP A 5 -16.47 -9.31 5.48
CA ASP A 5 -16.34 -7.88 5.21
C ASP A 5 -15.75 -7.14 6.40
N GLU A 6 -16.14 -7.54 7.61
CA GLU A 6 -15.59 -6.95 8.83
C GLU A 6 -14.10 -7.24 8.95
N ARG A 7 -13.70 -8.48 8.63
CA ARG A 7 -12.31 -8.87 8.69
C ARG A 7 -11.48 -8.07 7.68
N VAL A 8 -11.99 -7.94 6.47
CA VAL A 8 -11.29 -7.19 5.42
C VAL A 8 -11.12 -5.73 5.84
N ALA A 9 -12.18 -5.12 6.36
CA ALA A 9 -12.11 -3.73 6.81
C ALA A 9 -11.09 -3.56 7.93
N SER A 10 -11.03 -4.50 8.86
CA SER A 10 -10.08 -4.46 9.96
C SER A 10 -8.64 -4.59 9.47
N GLU A 11 -8.41 -5.51 8.53
CA GLU A 11 -7.08 -5.70 7.97
C GLU A 11 -6.65 -4.48 7.14
N MET A 12 -7.58 -3.88 6.39
CA MET A 12 -7.28 -2.66 5.65
C MET A 12 -6.90 -1.53 6.59
N GLY A 13 -7.61 -1.39 7.70
CA GLY A 13 -7.29 -0.38 8.69
C GLY A 13 -5.88 -0.53 9.22
N ARG A 14 -5.49 -1.75 9.53
CA ARG A 14 -4.13 -2.02 10.02
C ARG A 14 -3.09 -1.72 8.96
N ALA A 15 -3.35 -2.11 7.71
CA ALA A 15 -2.43 -1.84 6.62
C ALA A 15 -2.26 -0.35 6.39
N LEU A 16 -3.37 0.39 6.38
CA LEU A 16 -3.32 1.83 6.19
C LEU A 16 -2.57 2.52 7.33
N MET A 17 -2.77 2.07 8.56
CA MET A 17 -2.05 2.63 9.69
C MET A 17 -0.56 2.34 9.61
N ALA A 18 -0.19 1.15 9.15
CA ALA A 18 1.22 0.81 8.99
C ALA A 18 1.88 1.72 7.95
N ILE A 19 1.18 1.97 6.84
CA ILE A 19 1.67 2.85 5.80
C ILE A 19 1.81 4.28 6.33
N TYR A 20 0.81 4.73 7.06
CA TYR A 20 0.83 6.06 7.66
C TYR A 20 2.00 6.23 8.62
N ARG A 21 2.22 5.24 9.48
CA ARG A 21 3.32 5.29 10.45
C ARG A 21 4.68 5.30 9.78
N ALA A 22 4.77 4.74 8.59
CA ALA A 22 6.01 4.76 7.82
C ALA A 22 6.24 6.10 7.11
N GLY A 23 5.32 7.06 7.24
CA GLY A 23 5.44 8.35 6.60
C GLY A 23 5.11 8.32 5.13
N LEU A 24 4.30 7.36 4.71
CA LEU A 24 3.96 7.18 3.31
C LEU A 24 2.48 7.44 3.08
N GLN A 25 2.12 7.61 1.83
CA GLN A 25 0.75 7.79 1.39
C GLN A 25 0.38 6.63 0.48
N VAL A 26 -0.90 6.32 0.43
CA VAL A 26 -1.39 5.27 -0.44
C VAL A 26 -2.60 5.77 -1.21
N ARG A 27 -2.67 5.40 -2.49
CA ARG A 27 -3.83 5.61 -3.33
C ARG A 27 -4.35 4.26 -3.75
N VAL A 28 -5.66 4.13 -3.73
CA VAL A 28 -6.33 2.89 -4.15
C VAL A 28 -7.39 3.27 -5.17
N TRP A 29 -7.48 2.51 -6.24
CA TRP A 29 -8.49 2.78 -7.28
C TRP A 29 -9.03 1.47 -7.81
N PRO A 30 -10.28 1.49 -8.30
CA PRO A 30 -10.81 0.32 -8.99
C PRO A 30 -10.23 0.25 -10.39
N ASP A 31 -9.85 -0.95 -10.80
CA ASP A 31 -9.47 -1.21 -12.19
C ASP A 31 -10.63 -1.95 -12.83
N ALA A 32 -11.66 -1.20 -13.19
CA ALA A 32 -12.88 -1.78 -13.71
C ALA A 32 -12.65 -2.49 -15.04
N LEU A 33 -11.68 -2.04 -15.81
CA LEU A 33 -11.40 -2.66 -17.09
C LEU A 33 -10.95 -4.11 -16.94
N HIS A 34 -10.21 -4.40 -15.89
CA HIS A 34 -9.69 -5.74 -15.65
C HIS A 34 -10.38 -6.44 -14.48
N GLY A 35 -11.42 -5.83 -13.90
CA GLY A 35 -12.11 -6.40 -12.76
C GLY A 35 -11.23 -6.54 -11.53
N ARG A 36 -10.26 -5.64 -11.35
CA ARG A 36 -9.29 -5.72 -10.28
C ARG A 36 -9.20 -4.38 -9.56
N ALA A 37 -8.29 -4.30 -8.62
CA ALA A 37 -7.99 -3.06 -7.92
C ALA A 37 -6.50 -2.76 -8.03
N GLY A 38 -6.16 -1.48 -8.01
CA GLY A 38 -4.78 -1.05 -7.99
C GLY A 38 -4.50 -0.25 -6.73
N ALA A 39 -3.25 -0.25 -6.30
CA ALA A 39 -2.80 0.56 -5.19
C ALA A 39 -1.41 1.08 -5.48
N ARG A 40 -1.15 2.31 -5.07
CA ARG A 40 0.18 2.90 -5.22
C ARG A 40 0.58 3.55 -3.90
N ILE A 41 1.75 3.20 -3.44
CA ILE A 41 2.34 3.80 -2.24
C ILE A 41 3.40 4.78 -2.68
N VAL A 42 3.34 5.99 -2.14
CA VAL A 42 4.28 7.04 -2.50
C VAL A 42 4.84 7.67 -1.22
N THR A 43 6.00 8.28 -1.37
CA THR A 43 6.59 9.04 -0.28
C THR A 43 5.71 10.21 0.09
N GLY A 44 5.43 10.37 1.37
CA GLY A 44 4.65 11.49 1.85
C GLY A 44 5.44 12.79 1.79
N PRO A 45 4.74 13.92 2.00
CA PRO A 45 5.38 15.24 1.92
C PRO A 45 6.53 15.42 2.90
N THR A 46 6.47 14.75 4.03
CA THR A 46 7.51 14.88 5.05
C THR A 46 8.83 14.25 4.63
N ALA A 47 8.82 13.44 3.58
CA ALA A 47 10.01 12.76 3.11
C ALA A 47 10.66 13.46 1.93
N ARG A 48 10.25 14.67 1.63
CA ARG A 48 10.79 15.42 0.49
C ARG A 48 12.27 15.69 0.59
N ARG A 49 12.84 15.57 1.79
CA ARG A 49 14.26 15.81 1.99
C ARG A 49 15.14 14.66 1.52
N ARG A 50 14.51 13.58 1.11
CA ARG A 50 15.28 12.47 0.59
C ARG A 50 16.00 12.90 -0.66
N ARG A 51 17.11 12.26 -0.88
CA ARG A 51 17.89 12.55 -2.08
C ARG A 51 17.07 12.26 -3.32
N ALA A 52 17.21 13.12 -4.29
CA ALA A 52 16.63 12.86 -5.59
C ALA A 52 17.14 11.53 -6.12
N GLY A 53 16.29 10.79 -6.79
CA GLY A 53 16.66 9.49 -7.31
C GLY A 53 16.46 8.34 -6.36
N SER A 54 15.93 8.61 -5.17
CA SER A 54 15.59 7.58 -4.19
C SER A 54 14.08 7.38 -4.18
N PRO A 55 13.52 6.81 -5.22
CA PRO A 55 12.08 6.68 -5.29
C PRO A 55 11.55 5.79 -4.18
N ARG A 56 10.48 6.23 -3.57
CA ARG A 56 9.80 5.47 -2.52
C ARG A 56 8.37 5.21 -2.95
N SER A 57 8.22 4.75 -4.18
CA SER A 57 6.89 4.44 -4.68
C SER A 57 6.88 3.02 -5.21
N ALA A 58 5.73 2.39 -5.09
CA ALA A 58 5.51 1.07 -5.64
C ALA A 58 4.03 0.92 -5.93
N THR A 59 3.73 0.23 -7.01
CA THR A 59 2.37 -0.02 -7.43
C THR A 59 2.10 -1.51 -7.35
N GLY A 60 0.94 -1.86 -6.85
CA GLY A 60 0.49 -3.23 -6.80
C GLY A 60 -0.93 -3.36 -7.32
N SER A 61 -1.31 -4.56 -7.67
CA SER A 61 -2.67 -4.84 -8.11
C SER A 61 -3.12 -6.17 -7.53
N GLY A 62 -4.41 -6.35 -7.45
CA GLY A 62 -4.97 -7.58 -6.92
C GLY A 62 -6.47 -7.61 -7.15
N ASP A 63 -7.08 -8.69 -6.71
CA ASP A 63 -8.51 -8.89 -6.91
C ASP A 63 -9.37 -8.05 -5.97
N SER A 64 -8.74 -7.43 -4.99
CA SER A 64 -9.42 -6.56 -4.04
C SER A 64 -8.50 -5.42 -3.67
N PRO A 65 -9.05 -4.33 -3.10
CA PRO A 65 -8.21 -3.23 -2.61
C PRO A 65 -7.15 -3.69 -1.60
N LEU A 66 -7.53 -4.59 -0.71
CA LEU A 66 -6.58 -5.09 0.29
C LEU A 66 -5.43 -5.85 -0.37
N ALA A 67 -5.75 -6.72 -1.34
CA ALA A 67 -4.73 -7.47 -2.06
C ALA A 67 -3.80 -6.53 -2.82
N ALA A 68 -4.35 -5.47 -3.42
CA ALA A 68 -3.55 -4.49 -4.14
C ALA A 68 -2.60 -3.75 -3.20
N ILE A 69 -3.07 -3.40 -2.02
CA ILE A 69 -2.24 -2.72 -1.01
C ILE A 69 -1.10 -3.64 -0.57
N TYR A 70 -1.40 -4.90 -0.29
CA TYR A 70 -0.37 -5.85 0.11
C TYR A 70 0.68 -6.03 -0.98
N ALA A 71 0.24 -6.12 -2.24
CA ALA A 71 1.17 -6.25 -3.36
C ALA A 71 2.07 -5.02 -3.46
N ALA A 72 1.52 -3.83 -3.27
CA ALA A 72 2.29 -2.59 -3.33
C ALA A 72 3.31 -2.53 -2.19
N VAL A 73 2.91 -2.92 -0.98
CA VAL A 73 3.82 -2.93 0.17
C VAL A 73 4.95 -3.92 -0.06
N GLN A 74 4.62 -5.12 -0.53
CA GLN A 74 5.62 -6.13 -0.78
C GLN A 74 6.64 -5.64 -1.80
N ARG A 75 6.16 -5.04 -2.87
CA ARG A 75 7.05 -4.52 -3.91
C ARG A 75 7.93 -3.40 -3.37
N LEU A 76 7.37 -2.52 -2.56
CA LEU A 76 8.15 -1.44 -1.96
C LEU A 76 9.27 -2.00 -1.09
N ASN A 77 8.95 -2.95 -0.22
CA ASN A 77 9.93 -3.55 0.66
C ASN A 77 11.03 -4.25 -0.14
N GLU A 78 10.67 -4.94 -1.20
CA GLU A 78 11.65 -5.61 -2.06
C GLU A 78 12.59 -4.61 -2.73
N ARG A 79 12.04 -3.51 -3.21
CA ARG A 79 12.84 -2.51 -3.93
C ARG A 79 13.78 -1.76 -3.01
N THR A 80 13.38 -1.56 -1.77
CA THR A 80 14.24 -0.87 -0.80
C THR A 80 15.22 -1.80 -0.12
N GLY A 81 15.00 -3.10 -0.22
CA GLY A 81 15.85 -4.07 0.44
C GLY A 81 15.67 -4.13 1.94
N ALA A 82 14.59 -3.55 2.45
CA ALA A 82 14.32 -3.52 3.88
C ALA A 82 12.82 -3.49 4.11
N VAL A 83 12.40 -3.88 5.29
CA VAL A 83 10.98 -3.83 5.65
C VAL A 83 10.63 -2.39 6.04
N VAL A 84 10.13 -1.64 5.08
CA VAL A 84 9.73 -0.25 5.29
C VAL A 84 8.35 -0.19 5.92
N VAL A 85 7.46 -1.06 5.49
CA VAL A 85 6.10 -1.14 6.03
C VAL A 85 5.88 -2.53 6.57
N ARG A 86 5.51 -2.61 7.84
CA ARG A 86 5.16 -3.88 8.48
C ARG A 86 3.66 -4.03 8.53
N LEU A 87 3.19 -5.11 8.00
CA LEU A 87 1.75 -5.38 7.91
C LEU A 87 1.24 -6.33 9.00
N GLU A 88 1.93 -6.43 10.07
CA GLU A 88 1.49 -7.31 11.16
C GLU A 88 0.49 -6.69 12.08
#